data_96bfa308c857a5be1e9f47573a7f7c16
#
_entry.id   96bfa308c857a5be1e9f47573a7f7c16
#
_cell.length_a   1.000
_cell.length_b   1.000
_cell.length_c   1.000
_cell.angle_alpha   90.00
_cell.angle_beta   90.00
_cell.angle_gamma   90.00
#
_symmetry.space_group_name_H-M   'P 1'
#
loop_
_entity.id
_entity.type
_entity.pdbx_description
1 polymer ?
#
loop_
_entity_poly.entity_id
_entity_poly.type
_entity_poly.pdbx_seq_one_letter_code
_entity_poly.pdbx_strand_id
1 'polypeptide(L)'
;MSFITNIRSVAKYESKILVRSWFFCIFTLLAVVFLGFFNFAMMLMEDNFGLWFAKSVSSNIPYLNLLLLNTGQAVVAVFLSSEFLKRDKKLDTSEVFYVRPLSNAEYVIGKIWGNLRVFLLLNLLVLAIVLAFNFMASGITVDWQAYGVYFLLISLPTLIFIIGLSIFLMLVLRNQALTFILLLGYIGLTLFYIQDKFYYLFDYMVYNLPLFKSTIVGFSSLELILNHRAIYFFAGLGFIFFTIFLFKRLPNARRSHYPWLFLSLCMFLLAGTAGYRHVRSIPVSYTHLRAH
;
A
#
# COMPACT_ATOMS: atom_id res chain seq x y z
N MET A 1 -10.86 5.22 -29.48
CA MET A 1 -9.67 5.26 -28.60
C MET A 1 -9.51 3.91 -27.93
N SER A 2 -8.27 3.42 -27.75
CA SER A 2 -8.06 2.11 -27.13
C SER A 2 -8.30 2.19 -25.62
N PHE A 3 -8.73 1.10 -25.00
CA PHE A 3 -8.95 0.94 -23.55
C PHE A 3 -7.75 1.44 -22.73
N ILE A 4 -6.54 1.07 -23.15
CA ILE A 4 -5.28 1.48 -22.46
C ILE A 4 -5.04 3.00 -22.56
N THR A 5 -5.33 3.61 -23.70
CA THR A 5 -5.15 5.06 -23.90
C THR A 5 -6.07 5.85 -22.97
N ASN A 6 -7.29 5.40 -22.78
CA ASN A 6 -8.27 6.01 -21.87
C ASN A 6 -7.81 5.92 -20.43
N ILE A 7 -7.39 4.74 -19.97
CA ILE A 7 -6.82 4.53 -18.61
C ILE A 7 -5.62 5.45 -18.38
N ARG A 8 -4.67 5.50 -19.34
CA ARG A 8 -3.48 6.34 -19.23
C ARG A 8 -3.81 7.83 -19.13
N SER A 9 -4.82 8.28 -19.88
CA SER A 9 -5.27 9.67 -19.86
C SER A 9 -5.89 10.04 -18.50
N VAL A 10 -6.77 9.19 -17.98
CA VAL A 10 -7.38 9.38 -16.65
C VAL A 10 -6.29 9.34 -15.57
N ALA A 11 -5.39 8.37 -15.62
CA ALA A 11 -4.29 8.25 -14.65
C ALA A 11 -3.36 9.46 -14.66
N LYS A 12 -3.02 9.99 -15.84
CA LYS A 12 -2.19 11.19 -15.98
C LYS A 12 -2.84 12.40 -15.31
N TYR A 13 -4.14 12.58 -15.54
CA TYR A 13 -4.91 13.66 -14.94
C TYR A 13 -4.97 13.54 -13.41
N GLU A 14 -5.31 12.34 -12.92
CA GLU A 14 -5.40 12.06 -11.49
C GLU A 14 -4.07 12.27 -10.78
N SER A 15 -2.97 11.76 -11.35
CA SER A 15 -1.63 11.97 -10.78
C SER A 15 -1.24 13.44 -10.72
N LYS A 16 -1.61 14.23 -11.75
CA LYS A 16 -1.33 15.67 -11.76
C LYS A 16 -2.09 16.41 -10.65
N ILE A 17 -3.34 16.01 -10.39
CA ILE A 17 -4.14 16.59 -9.30
C ILE A 17 -3.53 16.21 -7.95
N LEU A 18 -3.17 14.94 -7.78
CA LEU A 18 -2.63 14.45 -6.51
C LEU A 18 -1.31 15.15 -6.15
N VAL A 19 -0.38 15.24 -7.08
CA VAL A 19 0.91 15.91 -6.88
C VAL A 19 0.75 17.41 -6.59
N ARG A 20 -0.32 18.04 -7.08
CA ARG A 20 -0.63 19.45 -6.81
C ARG A 20 -1.48 19.65 -5.54
N SER A 21 -1.92 18.58 -4.93
CA SER A 21 -2.67 18.65 -3.66
C SER A 21 -1.75 19.17 -2.56
N TRP A 22 -2.18 20.24 -1.89
CA TRP A 22 -1.45 20.81 -0.75
C TRP A 22 -1.19 19.76 0.34
N PHE A 23 -2.17 18.94 0.60
CA PHE A 23 -2.07 17.86 1.59
C PHE A 23 -0.98 16.82 1.23
N PHE A 24 -0.90 16.43 -0.04
CA PHE A 24 0.13 15.51 -0.53
C PHE A 24 1.52 16.15 -0.49
N CYS A 25 1.63 17.44 -0.86
CA CYS A 25 2.91 18.17 -0.80
C CYS A 25 3.44 18.27 0.63
N ILE A 26 2.60 18.63 1.60
CA ILE A 26 2.98 18.67 3.02
C ILE A 26 3.43 17.29 3.49
N PHE A 27 2.66 16.25 3.20
CA PHE A 27 3.01 14.89 3.58
C PHE A 27 4.36 14.46 2.99
N THR A 28 4.58 14.71 1.70
CA THR A 28 5.84 14.38 1.02
C THR A 28 7.02 15.11 1.68
N LEU A 29 6.86 16.39 1.96
CA LEU A 29 7.88 17.18 2.66
C LEU A 29 8.17 16.61 4.05
N LEU A 30 7.14 16.36 4.84
CA LEU A 30 7.27 15.78 6.18
C LEU A 30 7.92 14.39 6.13
N ALA A 31 7.53 13.54 5.20
CA ALA A 31 8.11 12.21 5.04
C ALA A 31 9.61 12.29 4.70
N VAL A 32 9.99 13.14 3.75
CA VAL A 32 11.39 13.32 3.35
C VAL A 32 12.22 13.89 4.50
N VAL A 33 11.73 14.92 5.19
CA VAL A 33 12.43 15.53 6.33
C VAL A 33 12.56 14.55 7.49
N PHE A 34 11.47 13.88 7.85
CA PHE A 34 11.45 12.90 8.95
C PHE A 34 12.39 11.72 8.68
N LEU A 35 12.30 11.11 7.50
CA LEU A 35 13.14 9.97 7.15
C LEU A 35 14.59 10.39 6.91
N GLY A 36 14.84 11.59 6.36
CA GLY A 36 16.17 12.16 6.27
C GLY A 36 16.81 12.35 7.64
N PHE A 37 16.07 12.94 8.57
CA PHE A 37 16.52 13.11 9.96
C PHE A 37 16.72 11.76 10.65
N PHE A 38 15.81 10.81 10.46
CA PHE A 38 15.92 9.45 11.00
C PHE A 38 17.22 8.78 10.53
N ASN A 39 17.51 8.79 9.23
CA ASN A 39 18.76 8.20 8.70
C ASN A 39 20.01 8.95 9.18
N PHE A 40 19.95 10.29 9.24
CA PHE A 40 21.04 11.10 9.78
C PHE A 40 21.31 10.80 11.27
N ALA A 41 20.26 10.71 12.08
CA ALA A 41 20.38 10.33 13.49
C ALA A 41 20.97 8.92 13.64
N MET A 42 20.55 7.98 12.79
CA MET A 42 21.11 6.63 12.76
C MET A 42 22.62 6.62 12.42
N MET A 43 23.10 7.55 11.59
CA MET A 43 24.53 7.68 11.28
C MET A 43 25.34 8.23 12.46
N LEU A 44 24.75 9.16 13.23
CA LEU A 44 25.44 9.82 14.35
C LEU A 44 25.45 8.98 15.63
N MET A 45 24.52 8.05 15.79
CA MET A 45 24.46 7.21 17.00
C MET A 45 25.66 6.26 17.07
N GLU A 46 26.41 6.36 18.17
CA GLU A 46 27.45 5.41 18.53
C GLU A 46 26.86 4.03 18.85
N ASP A 47 27.67 2.98 18.73
CA ASP A 47 27.25 1.56 18.80
C ASP A 47 26.61 1.14 20.14
N ASN A 48 26.61 2.00 21.15
CA ASN A 48 26.13 1.72 22.52
C ASN A 48 24.61 1.82 22.70
N PHE A 49 23.83 2.28 21.71
CA PHE A 49 22.43 2.64 21.90
C PHE A 49 21.40 1.61 21.40
N GLY A 50 21.78 0.35 21.19
CA GLY A 50 20.83 -0.71 20.79
C GLY A 50 20.33 -0.63 19.34
N LEU A 51 20.56 0.48 18.63
CA LEU A 51 20.27 0.66 17.20
C LEU A 51 21.40 0.17 16.29
N TRP A 52 22.47 -0.39 16.86
CA TRP A 52 23.53 -1.09 16.13
C TRP A 52 22.95 -2.13 15.17
N PHE A 53 21.85 -2.77 15.54
CA PHE A 53 21.11 -3.72 14.74
C PHE A 53 20.64 -3.12 13.38
N ALA A 54 20.23 -1.88 13.35
CA ALA A 54 19.81 -1.22 12.12
C ALA A 54 20.99 -0.87 11.20
N LYS A 55 22.20 -0.65 11.78
CA LYS A 55 23.44 -0.42 11.05
C LYS A 55 24.13 -1.71 10.63
N SER A 56 24.03 -2.79 11.43
CA SER A 56 24.82 -4.00 11.25
C SER A 56 24.45 -4.82 10.02
N VAL A 57 23.23 -4.65 9.51
CA VAL A 57 22.73 -5.39 8.33
C VAL A 57 22.25 -4.41 7.27
N SER A 58 22.93 -4.41 6.13
CA SER A 58 22.63 -3.49 5.00
C SER A 58 21.18 -3.54 4.51
N SER A 59 20.51 -4.69 4.67
CA SER A 59 19.10 -4.88 4.30
C SER A 59 18.12 -4.20 5.25
N ASN A 60 18.51 -3.87 6.49
CA ASN A 60 17.62 -3.25 7.48
C ASN A 60 17.33 -1.79 7.16
N ILE A 61 18.26 -1.09 6.53
CA ILE A 61 18.11 0.33 6.21
C ILE A 61 16.90 0.56 5.29
N PRO A 62 16.80 -0.05 4.10
CA PRO A 62 15.62 0.10 3.25
C PRO A 62 14.34 -0.47 3.88
N TYR A 63 14.44 -1.55 4.66
CA TYR A 63 13.29 -2.15 5.34
C TYR A 63 12.60 -1.18 6.30
N LEU A 64 13.35 -0.62 7.26
CA LEU A 64 12.80 0.28 8.28
C LEU A 64 12.23 1.56 7.65
N ASN A 65 12.92 2.14 6.68
CA ASN A 65 12.46 3.32 6.00
C ASN A 65 11.15 3.09 5.24
N LEU A 66 11.01 1.96 4.54
CA LEU A 66 9.78 1.61 3.85
C LEU A 66 8.64 1.30 4.81
N LEU A 67 8.89 0.66 5.97
CA LEU A 67 7.87 0.45 6.99
C LEU A 67 7.34 1.78 7.53
N LEU A 68 8.24 2.68 7.94
CA LEU A 68 7.86 3.99 8.46
C LEU A 68 7.10 4.82 7.42
N LEU A 69 7.60 4.84 6.17
CA LEU A 69 6.92 5.53 5.08
C LEU A 69 5.52 4.95 4.83
N ASN A 70 5.40 3.61 4.71
CA ASN A 70 4.14 2.95 4.38
C ASN A 70 3.09 3.15 5.48
N THR A 71 3.50 3.26 6.74
CA THR A 71 2.60 3.59 7.84
C THR A 71 1.98 4.98 7.67
N GLY A 72 2.81 6.00 7.44
CA GLY A 72 2.32 7.36 7.23
C GLY A 72 1.53 7.49 5.93
N GLN A 73 2.02 6.91 4.85
CA GLN A 73 1.34 7.02 3.55
C GLN A 73 0.02 6.25 3.49
N ALA A 74 -0.22 5.21 4.31
CA ALA A 74 -1.50 4.54 4.39
C ALA A 74 -2.60 5.50 4.84
N VAL A 75 -2.34 6.31 5.87
CA VAL A 75 -3.28 7.34 6.37
C VAL A 75 -3.59 8.36 5.27
N VAL A 76 -2.55 8.84 4.59
CA VAL A 76 -2.70 9.84 3.51
C VAL A 76 -3.41 9.25 2.30
N ALA A 77 -3.09 8.01 1.94
CA ALA A 77 -3.74 7.30 0.84
C ALA A 77 -5.24 7.10 1.10
N VAL A 78 -5.61 6.77 2.35
CA VAL A 78 -7.03 6.69 2.77
C VAL A 78 -7.73 8.03 2.59
N PHE A 79 -7.13 9.11 3.07
CA PHE A 79 -7.71 10.45 2.96
C PHE A 79 -7.91 10.85 1.49
N LEU A 80 -6.88 10.75 0.68
CA LEU A 80 -6.91 11.17 -0.72
C LEU A 80 -7.80 10.27 -1.60
N SER A 81 -7.81 8.95 -1.31
CA SER A 81 -8.66 8.00 -2.04
C SER A 81 -10.14 8.17 -1.69
N SER A 82 -10.45 8.55 -0.44
CA SER A 82 -11.83 8.78 -0.01
C SER A 82 -12.45 10.04 -0.64
N GLU A 83 -11.65 10.99 -1.14
CA GLU A 83 -12.12 12.14 -1.89
C GLU A 83 -12.60 11.80 -3.32
N PHE A 84 -12.31 10.61 -3.80
CA PHE A 84 -12.56 10.13 -5.14
C PHE A 84 -13.93 10.49 -5.73
N LEU A 85 -15.02 10.17 -5.03
CA LEU A 85 -16.38 10.44 -5.51
C LEU A 85 -16.86 11.86 -5.25
N LYS A 86 -16.37 12.49 -4.18
CA LYS A 86 -16.82 13.81 -3.76
C LYS A 86 -16.28 14.89 -4.68
N ARG A 87 -15.02 14.76 -5.08
CA ARG A 87 -14.33 15.74 -5.93
C ARG A 87 -14.99 15.86 -7.31
N ASP A 88 -15.33 14.73 -7.92
CA ASP A 88 -15.92 14.73 -9.28
C ASP A 88 -17.36 15.25 -9.31
N LYS A 89 -18.09 15.16 -8.19
CA LYS A 89 -19.42 15.72 -8.05
C LYS A 89 -19.44 17.23 -7.81
N LYS A 90 -18.33 17.80 -7.31
CA LYS A 90 -18.23 19.24 -7.03
C LYS A 90 -17.89 20.10 -8.24
N LEU A 91 -17.42 19.50 -9.32
CA LEU A 91 -17.07 20.23 -10.53
C LEU A 91 -18.33 20.47 -11.35
N ASP A 92 -18.65 21.73 -11.65
CA ASP A 92 -19.72 22.11 -12.60
C ASP A 92 -19.51 21.50 -14.01
N THR A 93 -18.34 20.91 -14.23
CA THR A 93 -17.98 20.14 -15.41
C THR A 93 -18.44 18.68 -15.36
N SER A 94 -19.21 18.27 -14.35
CA SER A 94 -19.69 16.89 -14.21
C SER A 94 -20.42 16.41 -15.46
N GLU A 95 -21.25 17.25 -16.10
CA GLU A 95 -21.96 16.91 -17.32
C GLU A 95 -21.02 16.58 -18.48
N VAL A 96 -19.98 17.39 -18.70
CA VAL A 96 -18.99 17.17 -19.76
C VAL A 96 -18.15 15.92 -19.49
N PHE A 97 -17.86 15.64 -18.23
CA PHE A 97 -17.09 14.48 -17.82
C PHE A 97 -17.89 13.18 -17.97
N TYR A 98 -19.19 13.22 -17.69
CA TYR A 98 -20.08 12.08 -17.82
C TYR A 98 -20.46 11.75 -19.28
N VAL A 99 -20.40 12.70 -20.20
CA VAL A 99 -20.70 12.52 -21.62
C VAL A 99 -19.55 11.85 -22.40
N ARG A 100 -18.33 11.86 -21.89
CA ARG A 100 -17.20 11.18 -22.57
C ARG A 100 -17.43 9.67 -22.66
N PRO A 101 -17.10 9.04 -23.81
CA PRO A 101 -17.27 7.60 -24.02
C PRO A 101 -16.19 6.78 -23.28
N LEU A 102 -16.22 6.81 -21.94
CA LEU A 102 -15.35 6.04 -21.06
C LEU A 102 -16.17 4.96 -20.37
N SER A 103 -15.66 3.74 -20.30
CA SER A 103 -16.27 2.67 -19.50
C SER A 103 -16.02 2.92 -17.99
N ASN A 104 -16.88 2.33 -17.14
CA ASN A 104 -16.69 2.39 -15.69
C ASN A 104 -15.32 1.83 -15.27
N ALA A 105 -14.88 0.76 -15.93
CA ALA A 105 -13.60 0.13 -15.67
C ALA A 105 -12.43 1.05 -16.02
N GLU A 106 -12.43 1.68 -17.21
CA GLU A 106 -11.38 2.62 -17.61
C GLU A 106 -11.25 3.78 -16.63
N TYR A 107 -12.39 4.26 -16.15
CA TYR A 107 -12.41 5.36 -15.18
C TYR A 107 -11.85 4.94 -13.82
N VAL A 108 -12.35 3.86 -13.22
CA VAL A 108 -11.94 3.39 -11.89
C VAL A 108 -10.47 2.95 -11.90
N ILE A 109 -10.08 2.13 -12.88
CA ILE A 109 -8.69 1.66 -13.02
C ILE A 109 -7.74 2.85 -13.26
N GLY A 110 -8.13 3.79 -14.13
CA GLY A 110 -7.33 4.98 -14.41
C GLY A 110 -7.07 5.82 -13.15
N LYS A 111 -8.09 6.03 -12.32
CA LYS A 111 -7.94 6.78 -11.07
C LYS A 111 -7.07 6.04 -10.04
N ILE A 112 -7.31 4.75 -9.86
CA ILE A 112 -6.51 3.93 -8.94
C ILE A 112 -5.05 3.91 -9.39
N TRP A 113 -4.80 3.67 -10.68
CA TRP A 113 -3.45 3.68 -11.24
C TRP A 113 -2.77 5.04 -11.10
N GLY A 114 -3.52 6.15 -11.28
CA GLY A 114 -3.02 7.49 -11.06
C GLY A 114 -2.53 7.73 -9.63
N ASN A 115 -3.33 7.33 -8.64
CA ASN A 115 -2.98 7.44 -7.23
C ASN A 115 -1.83 6.50 -6.86
N LEU A 116 -1.93 5.22 -7.23
CA LEU A 116 -0.91 4.20 -6.95
C LEU A 116 0.47 4.63 -7.49
N ARG A 117 0.51 5.13 -8.73
CA ARG A 117 1.76 5.58 -9.35
C ARG A 117 2.44 6.70 -8.56
N VAL A 118 1.70 7.66 -8.05
CA VAL A 118 2.25 8.78 -7.29
C VAL A 118 2.84 8.30 -5.95
N PHE A 119 2.12 7.43 -5.23
CA PHE A 119 2.64 6.84 -4.00
C PHE A 119 3.84 5.93 -4.23
N LEU A 120 3.85 5.15 -5.31
CA LEU A 120 5.02 4.33 -5.67
C LEU A 120 6.23 5.20 -6.03
N LEU A 121 6.04 6.31 -6.73
CA LEU A 121 7.11 7.28 -7.00
C LEU A 121 7.65 7.90 -5.71
N LEU A 122 6.79 8.18 -4.73
CA LEU A 122 7.25 8.64 -3.41
C LEU A 122 8.10 7.57 -2.70
N ASN A 123 7.71 6.31 -2.76
CA ASN A 123 8.53 5.22 -2.22
C ASN A 123 9.90 5.13 -2.90
N LEU A 124 9.94 5.27 -4.22
CA LEU A 124 11.21 5.29 -4.97
C LEU A 124 12.08 6.51 -4.60
N LEU A 125 11.46 7.67 -4.41
CA LEU A 125 12.17 8.87 -3.95
C LEU A 125 12.82 8.64 -2.58
N VAL A 126 12.06 8.09 -1.63
CA VAL A 126 12.58 7.77 -0.29
C VAL A 126 13.68 6.72 -0.37
N LEU A 127 13.52 5.67 -1.18
CA LEU A 127 14.57 4.67 -1.37
C LEU A 127 15.85 5.28 -2.00
N ALA A 128 15.72 6.25 -2.90
CA ALA A 128 16.87 6.96 -3.45
C ALA A 128 17.62 7.79 -2.37
N ILE A 129 16.87 8.45 -1.47
CA ILE A 129 17.45 9.17 -0.32
C ILE A 129 18.16 8.18 0.61
N VAL A 130 17.51 7.09 0.95
CA VAL A 130 18.05 6.01 1.80
C VAL A 130 19.32 5.42 1.20
N LEU A 131 19.33 5.23 -0.13
CA LEU A 131 20.50 4.75 -0.86
C LEU A 131 21.66 5.73 -0.75
N ALA A 132 21.41 7.04 -0.85
CA ALA A 132 22.44 8.05 -0.66
C ALA A 132 23.06 7.97 0.75
N PHE A 133 22.24 7.84 1.80
CA PHE A 133 22.74 7.63 3.16
C PHE A 133 23.53 6.31 3.30
N ASN A 134 23.09 5.24 2.62
CA ASN A 134 23.81 3.97 2.65
C ASN A 134 25.21 4.08 2.01
N PHE A 135 25.38 4.86 0.95
CA PHE A 135 26.70 5.15 0.37
C PHE A 135 27.58 6.02 1.27
N MET A 136 26.98 6.90 2.08
CA MET A 136 27.71 7.74 3.03
C MET A 136 28.16 6.95 4.28
N ALA A 137 27.47 5.88 4.62
CA ALA A 137 27.78 5.03 5.77
C ALA A 137 29.01 4.17 5.48
N SER A 138 30.09 4.40 6.22
CA SER A 138 31.34 3.64 6.09
C SER A 138 31.16 2.18 6.53
N GLY A 139 31.65 1.24 5.72
CA GLY A 139 31.69 -0.18 6.06
C GLY A 139 30.41 -0.99 5.80
N ILE A 140 29.36 -0.37 5.24
CA ILE A 140 28.10 -1.08 4.90
C ILE A 140 28.00 -1.22 3.38
N THR A 141 27.91 -2.46 2.89
CA THR A 141 27.69 -2.75 1.47
C THR A 141 26.22 -2.58 1.10
N VAL A 142 25.93 -2.06 -0.10
CA VAL A 142 24.56 -1.91 -0.58
C VAL A 142 24.00 -3.27 -1.01
N ASP A 143 22.86 -3.67 -0.45
CA ASP A 143 22.14 -4.87 -0.85
C ASP A 143 21.01 -4.53 -1.84
N TRP A 144 21.33 -4.46 -3.13
CA TRP A 144 20.38 -4.15 -4.20
C TRP A 144 19.16 -5.05 -4.23
N GLN A 145 19.32 -6.33 -3.89
CA GLN A 145 18.22 -7.27 -3.85
C GLN A 145 17.22 -6.89 -2.75
N ALA A 146 17.68 -6.47 -1.58
CA ALA A 146 16.83 -6.02 -0.48
C ALA A 146 16.00 -4.79 -0.90
N TYR A 147 16.61 -3.80 -1.57
CA TYR A 147 15.89 -2.62 -2.07
C TYR A 147 14.74 -3.00 -3.00
N GLY A 148 14.99 -3.87 -3.98
CA GLY A 148 13.96 -4.32 -4.91
C GLY A 148 12.86 -5.17 -4.27
N VAL A 149 13.25 -6.15 -3.46
CA VAL A 149 12.32 -7.07 -2.80
C VAL A 149 11.42 -6.34 -1.81
N TYR A 150 11.98 -5.45 -0.98
CA TYR A 150 11.17 -4.70 -0.01
C TYR A 150 10.22 -3.72 -0.68
N PHE A 151 10.65 -3.05 -1.75
CA PHE A 151 9.75 -2.20 -2.53
C PHE A 151 8.55 -3.00 -3.07
N LEU A 152 8.79 -4.17 -3.65
CA LEU A 152 7.75 -5.02 -4.23
C LEU A 152 6.86 -5.68 -3.17
N LEU A 153 7.44 -6.14 -2.07
CA LEU A 153 6.71 -6.90 -1.05
C LEU A 153 6.05 -6.02 0.00
N ILE A 154 6.65 -4.89 0.38
CA ILE A 154 6.07 -4.01 1.39
C ILE A 154 5.13 -2.99 0.72
N SER A 155 5.65 -2.18 -0.21
CA SER A 155 4.91 -1.02 -0.70
C SER A 155 3.76 -1.38 -1.63
N LEU A 156 3.99 -2.27 -2.61
CA LEU A 156 3.01 -2.54 -3.64
C LEU A 156 1.72 -3.20 -3.10
N PRO A 157 1.75 -4.32 -2.34
CA PRO A 157 0.53 -4.94 -1.81
C PRO A 157 -0.18 -4.06 -0.79
N THR A 158 0.56 -3.35 0.06
CA THR A 158 -0.02 -2.43 1.06
C THR A 158 -0.80 -1.32 0.38
N LEU A 159 -0.22 -0.67 -0.63
CA LEU A 159 -0.89 0.41 -1.36
C LEU A 159 -2.10 -0.08 -2.16
N ILE A 160 -2.00 -1.20 -2.87
CA ILE A 160 -3.12 -1.78 -3.62
C ILE A 160 -4.28 -2.10 -2.67
N PHE A 161 -3.98 -2.69 -1.52
CA PHE A 161 -4.99 -3.03 -0.52
C PHE A 161 -5.67 -1.77 0.04
N ILE A 162 -4.90 -0.82 0.56
CA ILE A 162 -5.43 0.39 1.21
C ILE A 162 -6.21 1.25 0.23
N ILE A 163 -5.69 1.48 -0.97
CA ILE A 163 -6.39 2.28 -1.99
C ILE A 163 -7.66 1.55 -2.44
N GLY A 164 -7.57 0.25 -2.72
CA GLY A 164 -8.71 -0.56 -3.14
C GLY A 164 -9.82 -0.58 -2.09
N LEU A 165 -9.48 -0.86 -0.84
CA LEU A 165 -10.42 -0.86 0.28
C LEU A 165 -11.03 0.53 0.52
N SER A 166 -10.22 1.59 0.44
CA SER A 166 -10.69 2.97 0.65
C SER A 166 -11.73 3.38 -0.40
N ILE A 167 -11.47 3.12 -1.68
CA ILE A 167 -12.38 3.47 -2.75
C ILE A 167 -13.66 2.63 -2.68
N PHE A 168 -13.54 1.35 -2.36
CA PHE A 168 -14.68 0.45 -2.14
C PHE A 168 -15.58 0.94 -1.00
N LEU A 169 -15.01 1.22 0.17
CA LEU A 169 -15.77 1.71 1.31
C LEU A 169 -16.41 3.08 1.03
N MET A 170 -15.70 3.97 0.35
CA MET A 170 -16.25 5.27 -0.04
C MET A 170 -17.47 5.11 -0.98
N LEU A 171 -17.44 4.13 -1.87
CA LEU A 171 -18.56 3.85 -2.77
C LEU A 171 -19.78 3.31 -2.02
N VAL A 172 -19.56 2.44 -1.02
CA VAL A 172 -20.62 1.81 -0.22
C VAL A 172 -21.20 2.80 0.77
N LEU A 173 -20.39 3.48 1.55
CA LEU A 173 -20.80 4.37 2.63
C LEU A 173 -21.25 5.74 2.12
N ARG A 174 -20.75 6.18 0.96
CA ARG A 174 -21.03 7.48 0.35
C ARG A 174 -20.76 8.69 1.26
N ASN A 175 -20.05 8.49 2.36
CA ASN A 175 -19.68 9.49 3.34
C ASN A 175 -18.15 9.44 3.55
N GLN A 176 -17.46 10.51 3.16
CA GLN A 176 -16.02 10.62 3.25
C GLN A 176 -15.51 10.55 4.70
N ALA A 177 -16.16 11.28 5.61
CA ALA A 177 -15.75 11.32 7.01
C ALA A 177 -15.88 9.93 7.68
N LEU A 178 -17.00 9.24 7.45
CA LEU A 178 -17.21 7.89 7.98
C LEU A 178 -16.22 6.90 7.40
N THR A 179 -15.95 6.96 6.08
CA THR A 179 -14.94 6.13 5.42
C THR A 179 -13.56 6.34 6.03
N PHE A 180 -13.18 7.61 6.23
CA PHE A 180 -11.89 7.97 6.82
C PHE A 180 -11.77 7.45 8.26
N ILE A 181 -12.79 7.68 9.10
CA ILE A 181 -12.80 7.22 10.50
C ILE A 181 -12.69 5.71 10.58
N LEU A 182 -13.46 4.96 9.78
CA LEU A 182 -13.42 3.50 9.78
C LEU A 182 -12.06 2.95 9.35
N LEU A 183 -11.45 3.53 8.30
CA LEU A 183 -10.15 3.10 7.83
C LEU A 183 -9.02 3.52 8.76
N LEU A 184 -9.10 4.70 9.35
CA LEU A 184 -8.16 5.12 10.38
C LEU A 184 -8.26 4.22 11.62
N GLY A 185 -9.48 3.89 12.02
CA GLY A 185 -9.76 2.91 13.07
C GLY A 185 -9.18 1.52 12.75
N TYR A 186 -9.34 1.05 11.51
CA TYR A 186 -8.73 -0.19 11.04
C TYR A 186 -7.20 -0.14 11.10
N ILE A 187 -6.57 0.95 10.63
CA ILE A 187 -5.12 1.15 10.70
C ILE A 187 -4.65 1.13 12.16
N GLY A 188 -5.31 1.89 13.03
CA GLY A 188 -4.96 1.93 14.46
C GLY A 188 -5.16 0.58 15.15
N LEU A 189 -6.25 -0.10 14.87
CA LEU A 189 -6.56 -1.42 15.44
C LEU A 189 -5.52 -2.46 15.01
N THR A 190 -5.08 -2.44 13.76
CA THR A 190 -4.05 -3.35 13.26
C THR A 190 -2.68 -3.02 13.84
N LEU A 191 -2.31 -1.75 14.02
CA LEU A 191 -1.01 -1.35 14.56
C LEU A 191 -0.87 -1.63 16.07
N PHE A 192 -1.95 -1.43 16.84
CA PHE A 192 -1.83 -1.44 18.29
C PHE A 192 -2.45 -2.67 18.97
N TYR A 193 -3.35 -3.39 18.30
CA TYR A 193 -4.11 -4.46 18.96
C TYR A 193 -4.08 -5.81 18.26
N ILE A 194 -4.23 -5.88 16.94
CA ILE A 194 -4.42 -7.16 16.22
C ILE A 194 -3.13 -7.63 15.55
N GLN A 195 -2.13 -6.78 15.40
CA GLN A 195 -0.94 -7.05 14.60
C GLN A 195 -0.27 -8.40 14.90
N ASP A 196 -0.26 -8.82 16.17
CA ASP A 196 0.39 -10.03 16.68
C ASP A 196 -0.57 -11.19 16.92
N LYS A 197 -1.89 -10.96 16.73
CA LYS A 197 -2.93 -11.96 16.89
C LYS A 197 -3.24 -12.67 15.57
N PHE A 198 -3.96 -13.79 15.65
CA PHE A 198 -4.43 -14.55 14.48
C PHE A 198 -3.30 -14.89 13.49
N TYR A 199 -2.16 -15.32 13.99
CA TYR A 199 -1.01 -15.73 13.16
C TYR A 199 -0.48 -14.60 12.23
N TYR A 200 -0.52 -13.35 12.70
CA TYR A 200 -0.16 -12.15 11.93
C TYR A 200 -1.02 -11.90 10.68
N LEU A 201 -2.17 -12.59 10.57
CA LEU A 201 -3.01 -12.53 9.38
C LEU A 201 -3.49 -11.10 9.07
N PHE A 202 -3.67 -10.25 10.09
CA PHE A 202 -4.14 -8.87 9.95
C PHE A 202 -3.03 -7.82 9.89
N ASP A 203 -1.76 -8.24 9.90
CA ASP A 203 -0.60 -7.35 9.78
C ASP A 203 -0.36 -6.95 8.31
N TYR A 204 -1.24 -6.12 7.76
CA TYR A 204 -1.13 -5.70 6.36
C TYR A 204 0.12 -4.87 6.05
N MET A 205 0.80 -4.32 7.06
CA MET A 205 2.05 -3.56 6.93
C MET A 205 3.31 -4.41 7.07
N VAL A 206 3.21 -5.65 7.51
CA VAL A 206 4.36 -6.57 7.71
C VAL A 206 5.28 -6.16 8.86
N TYR A 207 4.72 -5.61 9.94
CA TYR A 207 5.52 -5.20 11.10
C TYR A 207 6.14 -6.36 11.85
N ASN A 208 5.42 -7.47 11.99
CA ASN A 208 5.81 -8.60 12.82
C ASN A 208 6.28 -9.84 12.04
N LEU A 209 6.25 -9.79 10.72
CA LEU A 209 6.74 -10.89 9.90
C LEU A 209 8.26 -10.83 9.76
N PRO A 210 8.97 -11.98 9.80
CA PRO A 210 10.41 -12.04 9.67
C PRO A 210 10.86 -11.77 8.22
N LEU A 211 10.72 -10.52 7.79
CA LEU A 211 11.09 -10.08 6.44
C LEU A 211 12.59 -9.75 6.33
N PHE A 212 13.34 -9.85 7.42
CA PHE A 212 14.76 -9.52 7.42
C PHE A 212 15.56 -10.49 6.54
N LYS A 213 16.36 -9.92 5.66
CA LYS A 213 17.34 -10.67 4.90
C LYS A 213 18.61 -10.85 5.74
N SER A 214 18.89 -12.08 6.14
CA SER A 214 20.15 -12.42 6.78
C SER A 214 21.28 -12.43 5.75
N THR A 215 22.48 -11.99 6.15
CA THR A 215 23.68 -12.08 5.30
C THR A 215 24.12 -13.51 5.07
N ILE A 216 23.74 -14.45 5.96
CA ILE A 216 24.15 -15.86 5.91
C ILE A 216 23.09 -16.73 5.22
N VAL A 217 21.81 -16.57 5.60
CA VAL A 217 20.73 -17.46 5.15
C VAL A 217 19.85 -16.80 4.06
N GLY A 218 20.02 -15.49 3.81
CA GLY A 218 19.14 -14.76 2.92
C GLY A 218 17.75 -14.53 3.56
N PHE A 219 16.68 -14.68 2.78
CA PHE A 219 15.31 -14.63 3.28
C PHE A 219 14.90 -15.99 3.85
N SER A 220 14.87 -16.11 5.17
CA SER A 220 14.64 -17.39 5.87
C SER A 220 13.25 -18.00 5.67
N SER A 221 12.24 -17.18 5.36
CA SER A 221 10.83 -17.60 5.29
C SER A 221 10.11 -16.98 4.10
N LEU A 222 10.72 -17.03 2.91
CA LEU A 222 10.19 -16.37 1.70
C LEU A 222 8.78 -16.86 1.35
N GLU A 223 8.49 -18.16 1.52
CA GLU A 223 7.16 -18.72 1.25
C GLU A 223 6.09 -18.12 2.18
N LEU A 224 6.37 -18.02 3.48
CA LEU A 224 5.49 -17.42 4.46
C LEU A 224 5.17 -15.97 4.08
N ILE A 225 6.22 -15.22 3.74
CA ILE A 225 6.12 -13.81 3.36
C ILE A 225 5.30 -13.64 2.07
N LEU A 226 5.60 -14.43 1.04
CA LEU A 226 4.89 -14.37 -0.23
C LEU A 226 3.41 -14.71 -0.07
N ASN A 227 3.07 -15.75 0.68
CA ASN A 227 1.68 -16.10 0.96
C ASN A 227 0.96 -14.96 1.70
N HIS A 228 1.59 -14.38 2.73
CA HIS A 228 1.02 -13.26 3.45
C HIS A 228 0.83 -12.02 2.54
N ARG A 229 1.81 -11.67 1.72
CA ARG A 229 1.70 -10.52 0.82
C ARG A 229 0.69 -10.73 -0.29
N ALA A 230 0.55 -11.98 -0.75
CA ALA A 230 -0.46 -12.37 -1.73
C ALA A 230 -1.90 -12.15 -1.21
N ILE A 231 -2.15 -12.36 0.10
CA ILE A 231 -3.45 -12.05 0.72
C ILE A 231 -3.87 -10.62 0.42
N TYR A 232 -3.02 -9.67 0.75
CA TYR A 232 -3.33 -8.25 0.62
C TYR A 232 -3.32 -7.77 -0.83
N PHE A 233 -2.44 -8.30 -1.64
CA PHE A 233 -2.42 -8.02 -3.07
C PHE A 233 -3.74 -8.44 -3.74
N PHE A 234 -4.15 -9.69 -3.54
CA PHE A 234 -5.38 -10.22 -4.14
C PHE A 234 -6.65 -9.62 -3.49
N ALA A 235 -6.67 -9.41 -2.19
CA ALA A 235 -7.78 -8.74 -1.53
C ALA A 235 -7.96 -7.30 -2.05
N GLY A 236 -6.86 -6.55 -2.22
CA GLY A 236 -6.90 -5.22 -2.80
C GLY A 236 -7.44 -5.21 -4.23
N LEU A 237 -6.98 -6.13 -5.08
CA LEU A 237 -7.53 -6.30 -6.43
C LEU A 237 -9.01 -6.71 -6.39
N GLY A 238 -9.40 -7.57 -5.46
CA GLY A 238 -10.80 -7.96 -5.24
C GLY A 238 -11.68 -6.75 -4.95
N PHE A 239 -11.27 -5.85 -4.05
CA PHE A 239 -11.98 -4.60 -3.77
C PHE A 239 -12.04 -3.66 -4.98
N ILE A 240 -10.98 -3.58 -5.76
CA ILE A 240 -10.94 -2.76 -6.99
C ILE A 240 -11.97 -3.27 -8.01
N PHE A 241 -11.98 -4.57 -8.29
CA PHE A 241 -12.91 -5.16 -9.26
C PHE A 241 -14.36 -5.09 -8.74
N PHE A 242 -14.57 -5.25 -7.45
CA PHE A 242 -15.89 -5.10 -6.85
C PHE A 242 -16.38 -3.64 -6.93
N THR A 243 -15.47 -2.68 -6.76
CA THR A 243 -15.76 -1.26 -6.99
C THR A 243 -16.21 -1.01 -8.43
N ILE A 244 -15.52 -1.57 -9.43
CA ILE A 244 -15.91 -1.44 -10.85
C ILE A 244 -17.31 -1.99 -11.08
N PHE A 245 -17.64 -3.12 -10.48
CA PHE A 245 -18.97 -3.74 -10.59
C PHE A 245 -20.07 -2.87 -9.96
N LEU A 246 -19.83 -2.31 -8.79
CA LEU A 246 -20.80 -1.50 -8.06
C LEU A 246 -20.92 -0.07 -8.61
N PHE A 247 -19.86 0.44 -9.24
CA PHE A 247 -19.80 1.84 -9.65
C PHE A 247 -20.74 2.13 -10.82
N LYS A 248 -21.67 3.06 -10.61
CA LYS A 248 -22.56 3.58 -11.64
C LYS A 248 -22.13 5.01 -11.97
N ARG A 249 -21.59 5.20 -13.15
CA ARG A 249 -21.18 6.52 -13.63
C ARG A 249 -22.37 7.37 -14.06
N LEU A 250 -23.29 6.80 -14.84
CA LEU A 250 -24.48 7.46 -15.32
C LEU A 250 -25.72 7.04 -14.51
N PRO A 251 -26.69 7.92 -14.25
CA PRO A 251 -27.92 7.61 -13.51
C PRO A 251 -28.69 6.43 -14.15
N ASN A 252 -28.74 6.39 -15.47
CA ASN A 252 -29.45 5.38 -16.25
C ASN A 252 -28.56 4.22 -16.73
N ALA A 253 -27.27 4.18 -16.34
CA ALA A 253 -26.40 3.08 -16.74
C ALA A 253 -26.87 1.79 -16.08
N ARG A 254 -27.04 0.72 -16.87
CA ARG A 254 -27.22 -0.63 -16.35
C ARG A 254 -26.01 -0.97 -15.48
N ARG A 255 -26.24 -1.76 -14.41
CA ARG A 255 -25.15 -2.28 -13.57
C ARG A 255 -24.09 -2.90 -14.47
N SER A 256 -22.85 -2.57 -14.19
CA SER A 256 -21.70 -3.05 -14.92
C SER A 256 -21.67 -4.58 -14.99
N HIS A 257 -21.02 -5.05 -16.03
CA HIS A 257 -21.00 -6.43 -16.45
C HIS A 257 -20.60 -7.41 -15.34
N TYR A 258 -21.32 -8.50 -15.19
CA TYR A 258 -21.02 -9.65 -14.34
C TYR A 258 -19.57 -10.17 -14.37
N PRO A 259 -18.80 -10.04 -15.47
CA PRO A 259 -17.40 -10.40 -15.48
C PRO A 259 -16.54 -9.75 -14.39
N TRP A 260 -16.83 -8.51 -14.01
CA TRP A 260 -16.08 -7.83 -12.95
C TRP A 260 -16.40 -8.38 -11.56
N LEU A 261 -17.66 -8.80 -11.33
CA LEU A 261 -18.04 -9.51 -10.12
C LEU A 261 -17.33 -10.86 -10.02
N PHE A 262 -17.35 -11.63 -11.11
CA PHE A 262 -16.67 -12.92 -11.18
C PHE A 262 -15.16 -12.77 -10.90
N LEU A 263 -14.51 -11.78 -11.53
CA LEU A 263 -13.10 -11.52 -11.32
C LEU A 263 -12.80 -11.12 -9.87
N SER A 264 -13.67 -10.30 -9.26
CA SER A 264 -13.58 -9.94 -7.84
C SER A 264 -13.65 -11.16 -6.93
N LEU A 265 -14.63 -12.05 -7.16
CA LEU A 265 -14.76 -13.29 -6.39
C LEU A 265 -13.55 -14.21 -6.55
N CYS A 266 -13.01 -14.34 -7.76
CA CYS A 266 -11.77 -15.08 -8.01
C CYS A 266 -10.60 -14.50 -7.20
N MET A 267 -10.46 -13.17 -7.15
CA MET A 267 -9.40 -12.52 -6.37
C MET A 267 -9.57 -12.76 -4.86
N PHE A 268 -10.78 -12.68 -4.33
CA PHE A 268 -11.02 -12.99 -2.92
C PHE A 268 -10.79 -14.47 -2.60
N LEU A 269 -11.11 -15.39 -3.51
CA LEU A 269 -10.77 -16.81 -3.35
C LEU A 269 -9.24 -17.02 -3.33
N LEU A 270 -8.49 -16.35 -4.23
CA LEU A 270 -7.03 -16.38 -4.20
C LEU A 270 -6.46 -15.80 -2.90
N ALA A 271 -7.03 -14.72 -2.40
CA ALA A 271 -6.65 -14.17 -1.09
C ALA A 271 -6.92 -15.19 0.05
N GLY A 272 -8.07 -15.84 0.02
CA GLY A 272 -8.43 -16.89 0.99
C GLY A 272 -7.50 -18.09 0.95
N THR A 273 -7.15 -18.58 -0.26
CA THR A 273 -6.19 -19.69 -0.41
C THR A 273 -4.79 -19.31 0.04
N ALA A 274 -4.35 -18.07 -0.24
CA ALA A 274 -3.08 -17.55 0.27
C ALA A 274 -3.10 -17.45 1.80
N GLY A 275 -4.21 -17.01 2.41
CA GLY A 275 -4.41 -16.97 3.86
C GLY A 275 -4.36 -18.36 4.48
N TYR A 276 -5.01 -19.33 3.89
CA TYR A 276 -4.96 -20.73 4.34
C TYR A 276 -3.53 -21.29 4.30
N ARG A 277 -2.79 -21.07 3.20
CA ARG A 277 -1.39 -21.47 3.07
C ARG A 277 -0.50 -20.77 4.09
N HIS A 278 -0.72 -19.48 4.32
CA HIS A 278 0.02 -18.69 5.32
C HIS A 278 -0.13 -19.30 6.71
N VAL A 279 -1.35 -19.55 7.16
CA VAL A 279 -1.59 -20.16 8.49
C VAL A 279 -0.97 -21.54 8.60
N ARG A 280 -1.03 -22.35 7.53
CA ARG A 280 -0.46 -23.71 7.52
C ARG A 280 1.08 -23.70 7.48
N SER A 281 1.71 -22.67 6.93
CA SER A 281 3.17 -22.57 6.84
C SER A 281 3.83 -22.06 8.12
N ILE A 282 3.05 -21.63 9.13
CA ILE A 282 3.60 -21.22 10.43
C ILE A 282 3.94 -22.48 11.24
N PRO A 283 5.22 -22.69 11.61
CA PRO A 283 5.60 -23.83 12.44
C PRO A 283 4.91 -23.83 13.80
N VAL A 284 4.42 -24.99 14.24
CA VAL A 284 3.72 -25.17 15.54
C VAL A 284 4.56 -24.69 16.73
N SER A 285 5.88 -24.67 16.61
CA SER A 285 6.82 -24.18 17.63
C SER A 285 6.64 -22.69 18.00
N TYR A 286 6.10 -21.86 17.10
CA TYR A 286 5.80 -20.45 17.41
C TYR A 286 4.53 -20.27 18.26
N THR A 287 3.66 -21.27 18.31
CA THR A 287 2.41 -21.20 19.07
C THR A 287 2.59 -21.49 20.56
N HIS A 288 3.61 -22.28 20.94
CA HIS A 288 3.88 -22.68 22.33
C HIS A 288 4.68 -21.65 23.13
N LEU A 289 5.42 -20.75 22.50
CA LEU A 289 6.21 -19.71 23.20
C LEU A 289 5.37 -18.53 23.73
N ARG A 290 4.05 -18.48 23.44
CA ARG A 290 3.14 -17.42 23.90
C ARG A 290 2.10 -17.86 24.94
N ALA A 291 2.17 -19.07 25.42
CA ALA A 291 1.24 -19.58 26.46
C ALA A 291 1.74 -19.34 27.89
N HIS A 292 2.80 -18.52 28.07
CA HIS A 292 3.29 -18.13 29.40
C HIS A 292 3.46 -16.63 29.52
#